data_ec690b00fa966016c9bbe7d41de3efad
#
_entry.id   ec690b00fa966016c9bbe7d41de3efad
#
_cell.length_a   1.000
_cell.length_b   1.000
_cell.length_c   1.000
_cell.angle_alpha   90.00
_cell.angle_beta   90.00
_cell.angle_gamma   90.00
#
_symmetry.space_group_name_H-M   'P 1'
#
loop_
_entity.id
_entity.type
_entity.pdbx_description
1 polymer ?
#
loop_
_entity_poly.entity_id
_entity_poly.type
_entity_poly.pdbx_seq_one_letter_code
_entity_poly.pdbx_strand_id
1 'polypeptide(L)'
;MIRILMLVALSMTALPGQPVKHYRCLRASDSMKIDGRIDEASWKRATWTDWFIDIEGSAKPKPRFKTRAKMLWDDQYFYIAAELEEPHVWATLTDHDSVIFRDNDFEVFLNPSGDTNNYFEFEMNALNTGWDLFLPKPYKKGGKADNSWEIPGLKTAVAVQGTLNKPEDKDRGWTLEIAIPWSAFRHAGFVTPKPRAGTEWRVNFSRVEWRHRVVNDKYEKIPGLKEDNWVWSPQGLVDMHVPERWGVVRFE
;
A
#
# COMPACT_ATOMS: atom_id res chain seq x y z
N MET A 1 -50.90 9.34 36.76
CA MET A 1 -49.82 8.38 36.55
C MET A 1 -48.90 8.92 35.44
N ILE A 2 -47.79 9.51 35.82
CA ILE A 2 -46.83 10.08 34.89
C ILE A 2 -45.78 9.00 34.61
N ARG A 3 -45.67 8.53 33.37
CA ARG A 3 -44.61 7.60 32.93
C ARG A 3 -43.37 8.39 32.58
N ILE A 4 -42.36 8.27 33.40
CA ILE A 4 -41.01 8.79 33.12
C ILE A 4 -40.30 7.83 32.12
N LEU A 5 -40.09 8.30 30.90
CA LEU A 5 -39.23 7.60 29.92
C LEU A 5 -37.76 7.88 30.27
N MET A 6 -37.05 6.87 30.78
CA MET A 6 -35.62 6.93 30.94
C MET A 6 -34.95 6.75 29.57
N LEU A 7 -34.40 7.82 29.02
CA LEU A 7 -33.51 7.75 27.86
C LEU A 7 -32.14 7.24 28.33
N VAL A 8 -31.80 6.01 28.02
CA VAL A 8 -30.45 5.46 28.20
C VAL A 8 -29.61 6.00 27.04
N ALA A 9 -28.79 7.03 27.33
CA ALA A 9 -27.78 7.49 26.40
C ALA A 9 -26.64 6.45 26.37
N LEU A 10 -26.56 5.67 25.31
CA LEU A 10 -25.42 4.80 25.04
C LEU A 10 -24.24 5.72 24.64
N SER A 11 -23.33 5.97 25.57
CA SER A 11 -22.06 6.62 25.25
C SER A 11 -21.22 5.66 24.41
N MET A 12 -21.15 5.87 23.10
CA MET A 12 -20.12 5.26 22.27
C MET A 12 -18.76 5.80 22.72
N THR A 13 -18.09 5.09 23.60
CA THR A 13 -16.65 5.30 23.84
C THR A 13 -15.93 4.89 22.58
N ALA A 14 -15.36 5.86 21.86
CA ALA A 14 -14.44 5.59 20.76
C ALA A 14 -13.30 4.71 21.32
N LEU A 15 -13.15 3.51 20.77
CA LEU A 15 -12.01 2.65 21.09
C LEU A 15 -10.72 3.44 20.81
N PRO A 16 -9.73 3.43 21.72
CA PRO A 16 -8.46 4.09 21.47
C PRO A 16 -7.89 3.48 20.17
N GLY A 17 -7.55 4.36 19.21
CA GLY A 17 -7.01 3.94 17.92
C GLY A 17 -5.79 3.05 18.13
N GLN A 18 -5.63 2.02 17.33
CA GLN A 18 -4.44 1.17 17.37
C GLN A 18 -3.19 2.05 17.20
N PRO A 19 -2.06 1.73 17.89
CA PRO A 19 -0.83 2.50 17.73
C PRO A 19 -0.34 2.39 16.28
N VAL A 20 0.18 3.50 15.75
CA VAL A 20 0.81 3.52 14.43
C VAL A 20 2.04 2.61 14.43
N LYS A 21 2.33 2.02 13.28
CA LYS A 21 3.49 1.15 13.09
C LYS A 21 4.78 1.98 12.96
N HIS A 22 5.91 1.35 13.26
CA HIS A 22 7.23 1.94 13.10
C HIS A 22 8.13 1.01 12.28
N TYR A 23 8.97 1.59 11.43
CA TYR A 23 9.91 0.85 10.61
C TYR A 23 11.27 1.57 10.55
N ARG A 24 12.36 0.78 10.68
CA ARG A 24 13.73 1.25 10.47
C ARG A 24 14.14 0.95 9.04
N CYS A 25 14.25 1.97 8.24
CA CYS A 25 14.63 1.88 6.84
C CYS A 25 16.15 1.98 6.71
N LEU A 26 16.81 0.85 6.51
CA LEU A 26 18.26 0.77 6.43
C LEU A 26 18.76 1.22 5.05
N ARG A 27 20.02 1.67 4.99
CA ARG A 27 20.68 1.89 3.70
C ARG A 27 20.95 0.57 2.98
N ALA A 28 20.67 0.54 1.68
CA ALA A 28 21.16 -0.51 0.79
C ALA A 28 22.69 -0.47 0.75
N SER A 29 23.33 -1.62 0.78
CA SER A 29 24.79 -1.76 0.80
C SER A 29 25.37 -2.33 -0.49
N ASP A 30 24.52 -2.79 -1.38
CA ASP A 30 24.82 -3.38 -2.67
C ASP A 30 23.96 -2.77 -3.76
N SER A 31 24.30 -3.03 -5.01
CA SER A 31 23.48 -2.61 -6.15
C SER A 31 22.15 -3.35 -6.15
N MET A 32 21.06 -2.59 -6.19
CA MET A 32 19.71 -3.12 -6.22
C MET A 32 19.30 -3.36 -7.68
N LYS A 33 18.94 -4.61 -7.99
CA LYS A 33 18.38 -5.00 -9.28
C LYS A 33 16.87 -5.12 -9.11
N ILE A 34 16.12 -4.30 -9.79
CA ILE A 34 14.66 -4.33 -9.71
C ILE A 34 14.15 -5.34 -10.75
N ASP A 35 13.92 -6.58 -10.31
CA ASP A 35 13.44 -7.68 -11.16
C ASP A 35 12.28 -8.49 -10.53
N GLY A 36 11.74 -7.97 -9.43
CA GLY A 36 10.62 -8.57 -8.69
C GLY A 36 11.05 -9.67 -7.73
N ARG A 37 12.35 -9.98 -7.62
CA ARG A 37 12.89 -10.99 -6.70
C ARG A 37 13.55 -10.30 -5.52
N ILE A 38 13.21 -10.71 -4.33
CA ILE A 38 13.69 -10.08 -3.09
C ILE A 38 14.91 -10.86 -2.59
N ASP A 39 15.97 -10.97 -3.41
CA ASP A 39 17.10 -11.87 -3.13
C ASP A 39 18.46 -11.17 -2.96
N GLU A 40 18.57 -9.85 -3.19
CA GLU A 40 19.76 -9.07 -2.91
C GLU A 40 20.19 -9.14 -1.45
N ALA A 41 21.49 -8.99 -1.21
CA ALA A 41 22.04 -9.02 0.15
C ALA A 41 21.43 -7.93 1.05
N SER A 42 21.15 -6.76 0.49
CA SER A 42 20.46 -5.68 1.21
C SER A 42 19.08 -6.08 1.68
N TRP A 43 18.27 -6.75 0.86
CA TRP A 43 16.96 -7.24 1.27
C TRP A 43 17.02 -8.28 2.39
N LYS A 44 18.08 -9.09 2.44
CA LYS A 44 18.25 -10.07 3.53
C LYS A 44 18.48 -9.41 4.89
N ARG A 45 19.03 -8.20 4.91
CA ARG A 45 19.26 -7.42 6.14
C ARG A 45 18.06 -6.57 6.55
N ALA A 46 17.21 -6.17 5.59
CA ALA A 46 16.00 -5.44 5.87
C ALA A 46 14.97 -6.32 6.60
N THR A 47 14.42 -5.81 7.67
CA THR A 47 13.33 -6.48 8.39
C THR A 47 12.04 -6.42 7.57
N TRP A 48 11.23 -7.46 7.64
CA TRP A 48 9.86 -7.38 7.15
C TRP A 48 9.02 -6.50 8.06
N THR A 49 8.03 -5.81 7.50
CA THR A 49 6.91 -5.26 8.27
C THR A 49 6.17 -6.39 8.98
N ASP A 50 5.33 -6.06 9.95
CA ASP A 50 4.30 -7.00 10.39
C ASP A 50 3.43 -7.43 9.19
N TRP A 51 2.80 -8.60 9.31
CA TRP A 51 1.76 -9.01 8.37
C TRP A 51 0.64 -7.97 8.32
N PHE A 52 0.14 -7.68 7.15
CA PHE A 52 -0.98 -6.79 6.98
C PHE A 52 -2.21 -7.33 7.70
N ILE A 53 -3.03 -6.42 8.16
CA ILE A 53 -4.31 -6.69 8.82
C ILE A 53 -5.42 -5.91 8.11
N ASP A 54 -6.66 -6.18 8.49
CA ASP A 54 -7.79 -5.40 7.99
C ASP A 54 -7.60 -3.89 8.22
N ILE A 55 -8.01 -3.08 7.26
CA ILE A 55 -7.85 -1.61 7.31
C ILE A 55 -8.52 -0.98 8.55
N GLU A 56 -9.61 -1.56 9.04
CA GLU A 56 -10.29 -1.11 10.25
C GLU A 56 -9.60 -1.62 11.54
N GLY A 57 -8.65 -2.56 11.41
CA GLY A 57 -7.82 -3.04 12.52
C GLY A 57 -8.10 -4.46 12.99
N SER A 58 -7.39 -4.87 14.05
CA SER A 58 -7.34 -6.27 14.54
C SER A 58 -8.65 -6.82 15.10
N ALA A 59 -9.66 -5.99 15.32
CA ALA A 59 -11.00 -6.46 15.71
C ALA A 59 -11.79 -7.07 14.53
N LYS A 60 -11.32 -6.84 13.29
CA LYS A 60 -11.87 -7.43 12.08
C LYS A 60 -11.24 -8.80 11.79
N PRO A 61 -11.86 -9.60 10.92
CA PRO A 61 -11.28 -10.87 10.49
C PRO A 61 -9.87 -10.70 9.93
N LYS A 62 -9.01 -11.69 10.18
CA LYS A 62 -7.68 -11.70 9.57
C LYS A 62 -7.77 -11.77 8.04
N PRO A 63 -6.83 -11.13 7.31
CA PRO A 63 -6.70 -11.30 5.88
C PRO A 63 -6.71 -12.78 5.47
N ARG A 64 -7.38 -13.08 4.37
CA ARG A 64 -7.41 -14.43 3.80
C ARG A 64 -6.03 -14.88 3.32
N PHE A 65 -5.24 -13.92 2.85
CA PHE A 65 -3.89 -14.12 2.32
C PHE A 65 -2.91 -13.18 3.00
N LYS A 66 -1.69 -13.64 3.18
CA LYS A 66 -0.65 -12.90 3.88
C LYS A 66 0.00 -11.88 2.94
N THR A 67 0.29 -10.71 3.46
CA THR A 67 1.07 -9.67 2.78
C THR A 67 1.99 -9.00 3.77
N ARG A 68 3.21 -8.67 3.34
CA ARG A 68 4.17 -7.85 4.10
C ARG A 68 5.14 -7.16 3.16
N ALA A 69 5.78 -6.12 3.64
CA ALA A 69 6.70 -5.32 2.85
C ALA A 69 8.05 -5.13 3.55
N LYS A 70 9.03 -4.68 2.77
CA LYS A 70 10.35 -4.21 3.22
C LYS A 70 10.62 -2.85 2.60
N MET A 71 11.46 -2.07 3.27
CA MET A 71 11.95 -0.80 2.76
C MET A 71 13.46 -0.70 2.94
N LEU A 72 14.11 -0.11 1.94
CA LEU A 72 15.52 0.28 1.94
C LEU A 72 15.67 1.64 1.27
N TRP A 73 16.82 2.25 1.39
CA TRP A 73 17.13 3.49 0.70
C TRP A 73 18.62 3.60 0.37
N ASP A 74 18.93 4.43 -0.61
CA ASP A 74 20.32 4.84 -0.90
C ASP A 74 20.37 6.31 -1.32
N ASP A 75 21.44 6.73 -1.99
CA ASP A 75 21.58 8.11 -2.43
C ASP A 75 20.69 8.48 -3.61
N GLN A 76 20.10 7.51 -4.31
CA GLN A 76 19.32 7.71 -5.53
C GLN A 76 17.86 7.37 -5.36
N TYR A 77 17.53 6.32 -4.59
CA TYR A 77 16.20 5.73 -4.56
C TYR A 77 15.70 5.41 -3.15
N PHE A 78 14.40 5.46 -3.01
CA PHE A 78 13.65 4.73 -1.99
C PHE A 78 13.21 3.40 -2.60
N TYR A 79 13.54 2.31 -1.95
CA TYR A 79 13.23 0.95 -2.40
C TYR A 79 12.14 0.35 -1.53
N ILE A 80 11.16 -0.28 -2.17
CA ILE A 80 10.10 -1.04 -1.53
C ILE A 80 10.05 -2.41 -2.17
N ALA A 81 9.91 -3.45 -1.35
CA ALA A 81 9.63 -4.80 -1.81
C ALA A 81 8.45 -5.36 -1.01
N ALA A 82 7.62 -6.16 -1.65
CA ALA A 82 6.52 -6.83 -0.99
C ALA A 82 6.36 -8.27 -1.47
N GLU A 83 5.88 -9.13 -0.57
CA GLU A 83 5.41 -10.47 -0.92
C GLU A 83 3.92 -10.58 -0.58
N LEU A 84 3.17 -11.12 -1.52
CA LEU A 84 1.73 -11.28 -1.45
C LEU A 84 1.39 -12.76 -1.71
N GLU A 85 0.88 -13.44 -0.70
CA GLU A 85 0.28 -14.76 -0.88
C GLU A 85 -1.00 -14.61 -1.71
N GLU A 86 -1.10 -15.34 -2.81
CA GLU A 86 -2.25 -15.25 -3.72
C GLU A 86 -2.40 -16.58 -4.48
N PRO A 87 -3.40 -17.39 -4.13
CA PRO A 87 -3.64 -18.68 -4.82
C PRO A 87 -4.09 -18.54 -6.27
N HIS A 88 -4.53 -17.36 -6.67
CA HIS A 88 -5.01 -17.07 -8.02
C HIS A 88 -4.56 -15.68 -8.43
N VAL A 89 -3.35 -15.60 -8.97
CA VAL A 89 -2.78 -14.34 -9.43
C VAL A 89 -3.44 -13.90 -10.72
N TRP A 90 -4.16 -12.80 -10.67
CA TRP A 90 -4.84 -12.24 -11.83
C TRP A 90 -4.86 -10.72 -11.81
N ALA A 91 -4.85 -10.13 -13.00
CA ALA A 91 -5.03 -8.71 -13.23
C ALA A 91 -5.54 -8.48 -14.65
N THR A 92 -6.20 -7.36 -14.88
CA THR A 92 -6.86 -7.03 -16.16
C THR A 92 -6.46 -5.68 -16.73
N LEU A 93 -5.99 -4.74 -15.89
CA LEU A 93 -5.66 -3.38 -16.27
C LEU A 93 -4.21 -3.33 -16.78
N THR A 94 -4.05 -2.83 -18.01
CA THR A 94 -2.76 -2.77 -18.74
C THR A 94 -2.29 -1.37 -19.04
N ASP A 95 -3.17 -0.39 -19.00
CA ASP A 95 -2.84 0.99 -19.34
C ASP A 95 -2.37 1.73 -18.10
N HIS A 96 -1.24 2.44 -18.21
CA HIS A 96 -0.76 3.34 -17.16
C HIS A 96 -1.85 4.34 -16.76
N ASP A 97 -1.92 4.70 -15.49
CA ASP A 97 -2.97 5.55 -14.92
C ASP A 97 -4.40 4.99 -14.96
N SER A 98 -4.55 3.71 -15.25
CA SER A 98 -5.80 3.03 -14.93
C SER A 98 -6.06 3.07 -13.43
N VAL A 99 -7.31 3.09 -13.02
CA VAL A 99 -7.70 3.01 -11.61
C VAL A 99 -7.39 1.61 -11.08
N ILE A 100 -6.16 1.41 -10.59
CA ILE A 100 -5.53 0.10 -10.34
C ILE A 100 -6.25 -0.69 -9.24
N PHE A 101 -6.78 -0.04 -8.19
CA PHE A 101 -7.54 -0.75 -7.15
C PHE A 101 -8.80 -1.47 -7.67
N ARG A 102 -9.13 -1.33 -8.95
CA ARG A 102 -10.13 -2.18 -9.62
C ARG A 102 -9.61 -3.58 -9.96
N ASP A 103 -8.31 -3.81 -9.88
CA ASP A 103 -7.72 -5.15 -9.85
C ASP A 103 -7.33 -5.52 -8.41
N ASN A 104 -6.78 -6.72 -8.19
CA ASN A 104 -5.98 -7.00 -7.02
C ASN A 104 -4.67 -6.23 -7.15
N ASP A 105 -4.25 -5.53 -6.12
CA ASP A 105 -3.11 -4.62 -6.22
C ASP A 105 -2.26 -4.54 -4.95
N PHE A 106 -1.23 -3.72 -5.04
CA PHE A 106 -0.42 -3.24 -3.94
C PHE A 106 -0.27 -1.73 -4.06
N GLU A 107 -0.59 -1.04 -2.98
CA GLU A 107 -0.58 0.42 -2.93
C GLU A 107 0.48 0.94 -1.95
N VAL A 108 1.07 2.06 -2.29
CA VAL A 108 2.10 2.78 -1.52
C VAL A 108 1.67 4.20 -1.27
N PHE A 109 1.62 4.59 -0.01
CA PHE A 109 1.27 5.94 0.43
C PHE A 109 2.47 6.58 1.13
N LEU A 110 2.88 7.76 0.68
CA LEU A 110 4.11 8.44 1.11
C LEU A 110 3.83 9.89 1.47
N ASN A 111 4.02 10.24 2.74
CA ASN A 111 3.94 11.64 3.21
C ASN A 111 5.28 12.07 3.81
N PRO A 112 6.13 12.70 3.02
CA PRO A 112 7.48 13.07 3.42
C PRO A 112 7.57 14.14 4.49
N SER A 113 6.59 15.05 4.54
CA SER A 113 6.57 16.17 5.51
C SER A 113 6.03 15.77 6.88
N GLY A 114 5.23 14.69 6.92
CA GLY A 114 4.53 14.27 8.14
C GLY A 114 3.39 15.18 8.59
N ASP A 115 3.07 16.22 7.80
CA ASP A 115 2.03 17.23 8.11
C ASP A 115 0.62 16.80 7.69
N THR A 116 0.47 15.55 7.20
CA THR A 116 -0.79 14.98 6.73
C THR A 116 -1.36 15.58 5.43
N ASN A 117 -0.63 16.47 4.78
CA ASN A 117 -0.94 17.04 3.46
C ASN A 117 0.22 16.75 2.49
N ASN A 118 0.04 17.07 1.21
CA ASN A 118 1.07 16.95 0.20
C ASN A 118 1.72 15.56 0.19
N TYR A 119 0.92 14.54 -0.04
CA TYR A 119 1.37 13.17 -0.06
C TYR A 119 1.22 12.54 -1.45
N PHE A 120 1.96 11.49 -1.66
CA PHE A 120 2.08 10.76 -2.90
C PHE A 120 1.50 9.37 -2.74
N GLU A 121 0.93 8.85 -3.81
CA GLU A 121 0.36 7.52 -3.88
C GLU A 121 0.83 6.84 -5.16
N PHE A 122 1.13 5.57 -5.06
CA PHE A 122 1.45 4.72 -6.20
C PHE A 122 0.79 3.36 -6.00
N GLU A 123 0.01 2.95 -6.98
CA GLU A 123 -0.65 1.65 -7.01
C GLU A 123 -0.07 0.79 -8.13
N MET A 124 0.02 -0.52 -7.95
CA MET A 124 0.41 -1.43 -9.02
C MET A 124 -0.25 -2.79 -8.89
N ASN A 125 -0.58 -3.40 -10.03
CA ASN A 125 -1.13 -4.74 -10.12
C ASN A 125 -0.07 -5.80 -10.51
N ALA A 126 -0.48 -7.06 -10.57
CA ALA A 126 0.40 -8.17 -10.91
C ALA A 126 0.88 -8.18 -12.38
N LEU A 127 0.29 -7.36 -13.27
CA LEU A 127 0.79 -7.10 -14.63
C LEU A 127 1.91 -6.05 -14.65
N ASN A 128 2.30 -5.52 -13.50
CA ASN A 128 3.24 -4.40 -13.39
C ASN A 128 2.70 -3.10 -14.03
N THR A 129 1.39 -2.92 -14.05
CA THR A 129 0.76 -1.67 -14.47
C THR A 129 0.64 -0.76 -13.26
N GLY A 130 1.06 0.48 -13.38
CA GLY A 130 1.09 1.46 -12.31
C GLY A 130 0.11 2.60 -12.50
N TRP A 131 -0.26 3.21 -11.38
CA TRP A 131 -1.00 4.45 -11.28
C TRP A 131 -0.36 5.32 -10.19
N ASP A 132 0.06 6.52 -10.54
CA ASP A 132 0.68 7.46 -9.62
C ASP A 132 -0.12 8.75 -9.52
N LEU A 133 -0.24 9.28 -8.32
CA LEU A 133 -0.99 10.48 -8.08
C LEU A 133 -0.49 11.26 -6.86
N PHE A 134 -0.73 12.57 -6.89
CA PHE A 134 -0.42 13.47 -5.81
C PHE A 134 -1.70 13.99 -5.17
N LEU A 135 -1.73 14.04 -3.84
CA LEU A 135 -2.84 14.62 -3.08
C LEU A 135 -2.35 15.80 -2.23
N PRO A 136 -2.81 17.01 -2.52
CA PRO A 136 -2.48 18.18 -1.70
C PRO A 136 -3.07 18.08 -0.28
N LYS A 137 -4.14 17.32 -0.12
CA LYS A 137 -4.79 17.01 1.17
C LYS A 137 -5.73 15.82 1.04
N PRO A 138 -6.10 15.17 2.15
CA PRO A 138 -7.06 14.06 2.15
C PRO A 138 -8.41 14.40 1.50
N TYR A 139 -9.03 13.44 0.84
CA TYR A 139 -10.34 13.62 0.20
C TYR A 139 -11.40 14.15 1.18
N LYS A 140 -11.45 13.62 2.40
CA LYS A 140 -12.39 14.08 3.45
C LYS A 140 -12.16 15.53 3.90
N LYS A 141 -10.97 16.07 3.64
CA LYS A 141 -10.63 17.49 3.86
C LYS A 141 -10.81 18.32 2.58
N GLY A 142 -11.51 17.78 1.56
CA GLY A 142 -11.77 18.44 0.28
C GLY A 142 -10.59 18.39 -0.69
N GLY A 143 -9.66 17.43 -0.50
CA GLY A 143 -8.60 17.14 -1.47
C GLY A 143 -9.15 16.52 -2.75
N LYS A 144 -8.38 16.66 -3.83
CA LYS A 144 -8.60 15.98 -5.10
C LYS A 144 -7.26 15.43 -5.55
N ALA A 145 -7.26 14.20 -6.05
CA ALA A 145 -6.08 13.62 -6.67
C ALA A 145 -5.68 14.44 -7.90
N ASP A 146 -4.39 14.64 -8.03
CA ASP A 146 -3.76 15.18 -9.21
C ASP A 146 -3.00 14.04 -9.90
N ASN A 147 -3.58 13.53 -11.00
CA ASN A 147 -3.02 12.45 -11.80
C ASN A 147 -1.93 12.94 -12.77
N SER A 148 -1.60 14.22 -12.75
CA SER A 148 -0.50 14.75 -13.57
C SER A 148 0.87 14.61 -12.90
N TRP A 149 0.93 14.06 -11.69
CA TRP A 149 2.20 13.69 -11.08
C TRP A 149 2.70 12.40 -11.70
N GLU A 150 3.87 12.47 -12.26
CA GLU A 150 4.57 11.35 -12.85
C GLU A 150 5.82 11.05 -12.02
N ILE A 151 6.27 9.80 -12.00
CA ILE A 151 7.50 9.37 -11.32
C ILE A 151 8.64 9.15 -12.33
N PRO A 152 9.32 10.20 -12.81
CA PRO A 152 10.41 10.04 -13.77
C PRO A 152 11.53 9.18 -13.20
N GLY A 153 11.86 8.10 -13.90
CA GLY A 153 12.90 7.16 -13.44
C GLY A 153 12.44 6.12 -12.44
N LEU A 154 11.13 5.98 -12.23
CA LEU A 154 10.53 4.85 -11.52
C LEU A 154 11.00 3.53 -12.13
N LYS A 155 11.34 2.58 -11.28
CA LYS A 155 11.60 1.19 -11.68
C LYS A 155 10.68 0.30 -10.88
N THR A 156 9.96 -0.58 -11.56
CA THR A 156 9.08 -1.56 -10.95
C THR A 156 9.28 -2.92 -11.60
N ALA A 157 9.11 -3.97 -10.85
CA ALA A 157 9.09 -5.33 -11.37
C ALA A 157 8.20 -6.22 -10.51
N VAL A 158 7.61 -7.21 -11.15
CA VAL A 158 6.77 -8.24 -10.54
C VAL A 158 7.33 -9.61 -10.89
N ALA A 159 7.37 -10.52 -9.92
CA ALA A 159 7.66 -11.93 -10.14
C ALA A 159 6.50 -12.78 -9.60
N VAL A 160 5.81 -13.48 -10.49
CA VAL A 160 4.72 -14.38 -10.13
C VAL A 160 5.29 -15.76 -9.79
N GLN A 161 4.87 -16.30 -8.65
CA GLN A 161 5.22 -17.65 -8.19
C GLN A 161 4.09 -18.62 -8.54
N GLY A 162 3.88 -18.83 -9.82
CA GLY A 162 2.79 -19.54 -10.45
C GLY A 162 2.59 -19.04 -11.87
N THR A 163 1.36 -18.88 -12.30
CA THR A 163 0.99 -18.40 -13.64
C THR A 163 -0.07 -17.31 -13.59
N LEU A 164 0.22 -16.18 -14.21
CA LEU A 164 -0.70 -15.04 -14.24
C LEU A 164 -1.91 -15.34 -15.15
N ASN A 165 -3.12 -15.03 -14.66
CA ASN A 165 -4.38 -15.16 -15.40
C ASN A 165 -4.69 -16.60 -15.88
N LYS A 166 -4.29 -17.60 -15.11
CA LYS A 166 -4.53 -19.03 -15.39
C LYS A 166 -5.33 -19.67 -14.25
N PRO A 167 -6.65 -19.83 -14.40
CA PRO A 167 -7.48 -20.36 -13.32
C PRO A 167 -7.38 -21.88 -13.12
N GLU A 168 -6.72 -22.61 -14.02
CA GLU A 168 -6.60 -24.07 -13.96
C GLU A 168 -5.56 -24.55 -12.94
N ASP A 169 -4.65 -23.70 -12.54
CA ASP A 169 -3.63 -24.04 -11.56
C ASP A 169 -3.81 -23.25 -10.25
N LYS A 170 -2.88 -23.43 -9.34
CA LYS A 170 -2.88 -22.79 -8.05
C LYS A 170 -1.54 -22.17 -7.79
N ASP A 171 -1.53 -20.86 -7.67
CA ASP A 171 -0.34 -20.07 -7.44
C ASP A 171 0.09 -20.11 -5.96
N ARG A 172 1.30 -19.65 -5.70
CA ARG A 172 1.75 -19.33 -4.34
C ARG A 172 1.61 -17.84 -4.02
N GLY A 173 1.68 -17.00 -5.05
CA GLY A 173 1.56 -15.56 -4.92
C GLY A 173 2.47 -14.81 -5.88
N TRP A 174 2.74 -13.57 -5.55
CA TRP A 174 3.63 -12.71 -6.32
C TRP A 174 4.46 -11.83 -5.40
N THR A 175 5.59 -11.41 -5.91
CA THR A 175 6.47 -10.46 -5.26
C THR A 175 6.67 -9.25 -6.17
N LEU A 176 6.96 -8.12 -5.59
CA LEU A 176 7.24 -6.89 -6.31
C LEU A 176 8.44 -6.17 -5.73
N GLU A 177 9.06 -5.38 -6.57
CA GLU A 177 10.06 -4.38 -6.19
C GLU A 177 9.74 -3.05 -6.87
N ILE A 178 9.90 -1.98 -6.10
CA ILE A 178 9.72 -0.60 -6.54
C ILE A 178 10.94 0.20 -6.14
N ALA A 179 11.50 0.99 -7.07
CA ALA A 179 12.55 1.97 -6.78
C ALA A 179 12.08 3.35 -7.23
N ILE A 180 11.78 4.22 -6.26
CA ILE A 180 11.30 5.59 -6.48
C ILE A 180 12.50 6.53 -6.33
N PRO A 181 12.91 7.26 -7.40
CA PRO A 181 14.03 8.20 -7.28
C PRO A 181 13.65 9.41 -6.42
N TRP A 182 14.57 9.89 -5.61
CA TRP A 182 14.33 11.07 -4.75
C TRP A 182 13.89 12.31 -5.52
N SER A 183 14.32 12.42 -6.77
CA SER A 183 13.93 13.52 -7.66
C SER A 183 12.43 13.57 -8.00
N ALA A 184 11.71 12.47 -7.82
CA ALA A 184 10.29 12.37 -8.12
C ALA A 184 9.40 13.04 -7.06
N PHE A 185 9.90 13.19 -5.81
CA PHE A 185 9.12 13.79 -4.73
C PHE A 185 9.02 15.31 -4.83
N ARG A 186 8.49 15.76 -5.97
CA ARG A 186 8.18 17.17 -6.27
C ARG A 186 6.94 17.25 -7.15
N HIS A 187 5.99 18.09 -6.80
CA HIS A 187 4.80 18.37 -7.61
C HIS A 187 4.11 19.65 -7.16
N ALA A 188 3.52 20.39 -8.08
CA ALA A 188 2.70 21.58 -7.81
C ALA A 188 3.35 22.60 -6.82
N GLY A 189 4.65 22.79 -6.91
CA GLY A 189 5.43 23.66 -6.01
C GLY A 189 5.84 23.02 -4.70
N PHE A 190 5.35 21.84 -4.37
CA PHE A 190 5.85 21.03 -3.25
C PHE A 190 7.12 20.29 -3.66
N VAL A 191 8.15 20.37 -2.84
CA VAL A 191 9.44 19.70 -3.06
C VAL A 191 9.91 19.09 -1.75
N THR A 192 10.17 17.81 -1.77
CA THR A 192 10.74 17.10 -0.63
C THR A 192 12.24 16.98 -0.78
N PRO A 193 13.03 17.38 0.19
CA PRO A 193 14.47 17.09 0.20
C PRO A 193 14.71 15.59 0.34
N LYS A 194 15.78 15.09 -0.29
CA LYS A 194 16.24 13.72 -0.05
C LYS A 194 16.43 13.47 1.45
N PRO A 195 15.95 12.36 1.99
CA PRO A 195 16.13 12.05 3.40
C PRO A 195 17.61 11.84 3.74
N ARG A 196 17.93 12.03 4.99
CA ARG A 196 19.21 11.70 5.62
C ARG A 196 18.97 10.84 6.84
N ALA A 197 19.98 10.22 7.36
CA ALA A 197 19.85 9.43 8.59
C ALA A 197 19.16 10.26 9.70
N GLY A 198 18.17 9.67 10.34
CA GLY A 198 17.32 10.33 11.32
C GLY A 198 16.06 11.00 10.76
N THR A 199 15.92 11.17 9.44
CA THR A 199 14.68 11.67 8.83
C THR A 199 13.55 10.67 9.07
N GLU A 200 12.34 11.16 9.27
CA GLU A 200 11.14 10.35 9.41
C GLU A 200 10.08 10.77 8.39
N TRP A 201 9.46 9.78 7.76
CA TRP A 201 8.32 9.94 6.87
C TRP A 201 7.13 9.16 7.41
N ARG A 202 5.93 9.56 7.02
CA ARG A 202 4.77 8.70 7.16
C ARG A 202 4.58 7.90 5.89
N VAL A 203 4.48 6.59 6.07
CA VAL A 203 4.34 5.63 4.96
C VAL A 203 3.27 4.62 5.34
N ASN A 204 2.48 4.23 4.39
CA ASN A 204 1.63 3.05 4.56
C ASN A 204 1.58 2.24 3.27
N PHE A 205 1.15 1.02 3.44
CA PHE A 205 0.90 0.09 2.34
C PHE A 205 -0.49 -0.46 2.47
N SER A 206 -1.15 -0.66 1.35
CA SER A 206 -2.43 -1.37 1.25
C SER A 206 -2.33 -2.46 0.20
N ARG A 207 -3.19 -3.44 0.33
CA ARG A 207 -3.53 -4.42 -0.68
C ARG A 207 -5.03 -4.41 -0.84
N VAL A 208 -5.50 -4.17 -2.06
CA VAL A 208 -6.87 -4.41 -2.44
C VAL A 208 -6.99 -5.86 -2.95
N GLU A 209 -7.99 -6.57 -2.43
CA GLU A 209 -8.18 -7.98 -2.75
C GLU A 209 -9.64 -8.26 -3.09
N TRP A 210 -9.90 -8.53 -4.36
CA TRP A 210 -11.22 -8.85 -4.87
C TRP A 210 -11.53 -10.34 -4.77
N ARG A 211 -12.73 -10.67 -4.33
CA ARG A 211 -13.22 -12.05 -4.46
C ARG A 211 -13.66 -12.29 -5.89
N HIS A 212 -13.24 -13.41 -6.42
CA HIS A 212 -13.45 -13.78 -7.81
C HIS A 212 -14.20 -15.11 -7.94
N ARG A 213 -14.66 -15.37 -9.15
CA ARG A 213 -15.14 -16.64 -9.66
C ARG A 213 -14.48 -16.89 -11.01
N VAL A 214 -14.49 -18.14 -11.46
CA VAL A 214 -14.01 -18.50 -12.80
C VAL A 214 -15.22 -18.66 -13.73
N VAL A 215 -15.22 -17.96 -14.84
CA VAL A 215 -16.24 -18.02 -15.88
C VAL A 215 -15.57 -18.08 -17.24
N ASN A 216 -15.81 -19.14 -18.01
CA ASN A 216 -15.19 -19.37 -19.32
C ASN A 216 -13.65 -19.22 -19.28
N ASP A 217 -13.02 -19.90 -18.32
CA ASP A 217 -11.57 -19.89 -18.08
C ASP A 217 -10.97 -18.49 -17.81
N LYS A 218 -11.78 -17.57 -17.27
CA LYS A 218 -11.36 -16.22 -16.88
C LYS A 218 -11.81 -15.91 -15.47
N TYR A 219 -10.98 -15.10 -14.79
CA TYR A 219 -11.36 -14.55 -13.51
C TYR A 219 -12.35 -13.40 -13.69
N GLU A 220 -13.42 -13.43 -12.92
CA GLU A 220 -14.39 -12.34 -12.79
C GLU A 220 -14.65 -12.04 -11.33
N LYS A 221 -14.75 -10.76 -10.98
CA LYS A 221 -15.20 -10.36 -9.63
C LYS A 221 -16.59 -10.91 -9.34
N ILE A 222 -16.83 -11.30 -8.10
CA ILE A 222 -18.17 -11.71 -7.67
C ILE A 222 -19.04 -10.47 -7.56
N PRO A 223 -20.14 -10.35 -8.36
CA PRO A 223 -20.98 -9.16 -8.33
C PRO A 223 -21.57 -8.89 -6.94
N GLY A 224 -21.59 -7.63 -6.54
CA GLY A 224 -22.17 -7.18 -5.27
C GLY A 224 -21.28 -7.38 -4.03
N LEU A 225 -20.11 -8.01 -4.16
CA LEU A 225 -19.10 -8.02 -3.11
C LEU A 225 -18.16 -6.83 -3.27
N LYS A 226 -17.80 -6.26 -2.13
CA LYS A 226 -16.75 -5.25 -2.06
C LYS A 226 -15.39 -5.92 -1.97
N GLU A 227 -14.37 -5.16 -2.27
CA GLU A 227 -12.97 -5.49 -2.03
C GLU A 227 -12.68 -5.66 -0.54
N ASP A 228 -11.75 -6.52 -0.21
CA ASP A 228 -11.08 -6.54 1.08
C ASP A 228 -9.90 -5.55 1.02
N ASN A 229 -9.71 -4.72 2.04
CA ASN A 229 -8.59 -3.78 2.15
C ASN A 229 -7.71 -4.20 3.33
N TRP A 230 -6.48 -4.59 3.05
CA TRP A 230 -5.51 -5.04 4.06
C TRP A 230 -4.29 -4.13 4.06
N VAL A 231 -3.87 -3.71 5.24
CA VAL A 231 -2.87 -2.65 5.39
C VAL A 231 -1.80 -2.99 6.40
N TRP A 232 -0.64 -2.37 6.25
CA TRP A 232 0.43 -2.47 7.24
C TRP A 232 0.06 -1.72 8.53
N SER A 233 -0.31 -0.44 8.46
CA SER A 233 -0.73 0.37 9.61
C SER A 233 -2.23 0.65 9.51
N PRO A 234 -3.06 0.12 10.44
CA PRO A 234 -4.52 0.19 10.33
C PRO A 234 -5.04 1.62 10.48
N GLN A 235 -6.05 1.94 9.69
CA GLN A 235 -6.65 3.27 9.62
C GLN A 235 -7.80 3.43 10.63
N GLY A 236 -8.41 2.32 11.09
CA GLY A 236 -9.59 2.32 11.96
C GLY A 236 -10.91 2.58 11.23
N LEU A 237 -10.87 2.74 9.91
CA LEU A 237 -12.02 2.93 9.01
C LEU A 237 -11.59 2.54 7.59
N VAL A 238 -12.56 2.31 6.70
CA VAL A 238 -12.29 2.00 5.30
C VAL A 238 -11.97 3.30 4.55
N ASP A 239 -10.73 3.74 4.67
CA ASP A 239 -10.19 4.92 3.99
C ASP A 239 -8.66 4.95 4.17
N MET A 240 -7.89 4.87 3.09
CA MET A 240 -6.43 4.96 3.14
C MET A 240 -5.91 6.39 3.35
N HIS A 241 -6.73 7.40 3.05
CA HIS A 241 -6.34 8.81 3.07
C HIS A 241 -6.45 9.44 4.48
N VAL A 242 -5.85 8.75 5.48
CA VAL A 242 -5.74 9.20 6.88
C VAL A 242 -4.27 9.21 7.27
N PRO A 243 -3.43 10.14 6.73
CA PRO A 243 -1.98 10.10 6.89
C PRO A 243 -1.50 10.09 8.34
N GLU A 244 -2.30 10.63 9.27
CA GLU A 244 -2.03 10.58 10.70
C GLU A 244 -2.01 9.15 11.29
N ARG A 245 -2.57 8.17 10.58
CA ARG A 245 -2.59 6.74 10.94
C ARG A 245 -1.53 5.91 10.23
N TRP A 246 -0.85 6.48 9.24
CA TRP A 246 0.23 5.77 8.54
C TRP A 246 1.41 5.51 9.46
N GLY A 247 2.16 4.46 9.17
CA GLY A 247 3.35 4.12 9.92
C GLY A 247 4.42 5.21 9.83
N VAL A 248 5.31 5.22 10.81
CA VAL A 248 6.50 6.10 10.83
C VAL A 248 7.69 5.29 10.34
N VAL A 249 8.32 5.76 9.27
CA VAL A 249 9.53 5.17 8.69
C VAL A 249 10.71 6.09 8.98
N ARG A 250 11.68 5.57 9.74
CA ARG A 250 12.92 6.27 10.07
C ARG A 250 14.05 5.78 9.18
N PHE A 251 14.67 6.69 8.47
CA PHE A 251 15.83 6.42 7.61
C PHE A 251 17.11 6.33 8.45
N GLU A 252 17.90 5.24 8.27
CA GLU A 252 19.12 4.96 9.04
C GLU A 252 20.33 4.64 8.16
#